data_181e0dbbca9fb7fd7edffbf9140cfc75
#
_entry.id   181e0dbbca9fb7fd7edffbf9140cfc75
#
_cell.length_a   1.000
_cell.length_b   1.000
_cell.length_c   1.000
_cell.angle_alpha   90.00
_cell.angle_beta   90.00
_cell.angle_gamma   90.00
#
_symmetry.space_group_name_H-M   'P 1'
#
loop_
_entity.id
_entity.type
_entity.pdbx_description
1 polymer ?
#
loop_
_entity_poly.entity_id
_entity_poly.type
_entity_poly.pdbx_seq_one_letter_code
_entity_poly.pdbx_strand_id
1 'polypeptide(L)'
;MRLDYYLYAALNASEHKSHAQAYFLLELCHDIDPTNPTVCSMLGSYNMSLYGKEHALPLLRTAYEGSPSDYWYQYTVTSYESGDRKTAMRVLQTMERREPKNIDILELHHHILLHEHKYNQALAIRDKIDKLTGEPTIASVMARYDTYSKMGEHAKALHVLDNYLQHNPYDGRMRAYRTDIELTSAQQSAIKGEQSAISTGRRLLSEQLQSADVSLQKKISLLRQHSEWLGYDAREQKQWLLDLKEQYPYEQDIYQALMEHEANQGNTHEALEIGYTMLAMNPTSNTVRNKMETIMRNDSTITSAEFEQFAEQSYAVMPDDPKWAYYKALIMGSRQQYDTATVILRTALTHAEEPILKLQILSSYALLLGEQKQYAEACEAYEEALKLSPDNLSILNNYAWTLAISGGDLKKAEKMSQRTIQKEAGNATYLDTYAWILHLQGQDTLAMFYIKKALDIDRQGDDTIREHYQAIQQALQNNE
;
A
#
# COMPACT_ATOMS: atom_id res chain seq x y z
N MET A 1 -20.30 20.06 -41.29
CA MET A 1 -19.05 20.89 -41.43
C MET A 1 -18.46 21.37 -40.11
N ARG A 2 -19.19 22.07 -39.23
CA ARG A 2 -18.61 22.49 -37.92
C ARG A 2 -18.40 21.32 -36.96
N LEU A 3 -19.35 20.41 -36.84
CA LEU A 3 -19.25 19.25 -35.98
C LEU A 3 -18.06 18.36 -36.37
N ASP A 4 -17.97 18.02 -37.67
CA ASP A 4 -16.93 17.14 -38.20
C ASP A 4 -15.51 17.72 -37.93
N TYR A 5 -15.37 19.05 -38.06
CA TYR A 5 -14.11 19.73 -37.82
C TYR A 5 -13.68 19.60 -36.35
N TYR A 6 -14.58 19.91 -35.40
CA TYR A 6 -14.26 19.81 -33.98
C TYR A 6 -14.08 18.35 -33.54
N LEU A 7 -14.86 17.42 -34.05
CA LEU A 7 -14.71 16.01 -33.74
C LEU A 7 -13.37 15.46 -34.26
N TYR A 8 -12.96 15.82 -35.47
CA TYR A 8 -11.63 15.44 -35.96
C TYR A 8 -10.50 16.05 -35.12
N ALA A 9 -10.62 17.32 -34.75
CA ALA A 9 -9.66 17.98 -33.88
C ALA A 9 -9.61 17.33 -32.47
N ALA A 10 -10.75 16.90 -31.93
CA ALA A 10 -10.83 16.20 -30.65
C ALA A 10 -10.14 14.82 -30.72
N LEU A 11 -10.38 14.06 -31.77
CA LEU A 11 -9.72 12.78 -32.00
C LEU A 11 -8.21 12.95 -32.12
N ASN A 12 -7.73 13.92 -32.88
CA ASN A 12 -6.32 14.23 -33.02
C ASN A 12 -5.70 14.66 -31.68
N ALA A 13 -6.38 15.50 -30.90
CA ALA A 13 -5.92 15.88 -29.56
C ALA A 13 -5.83 14.68 -28.61
N SER A 14 -6.78 13.74 -28.71
CA SER A 14 -6.79 12.52 -27.92
C SER A 14 -5.60 11.61 -28.25
N GLU A 15 -5.30 11.42 -29.54
CA GLU A 15 -4.14 10.64 -30.00
C GLU A 15 -2.81 11.24 -29.51
N HIS A 16 -2.71 12.57 -29.46
CA HIS A 16 -1.53 13.28 -28.94
C HIS A 16 -1.54 13.46 -27.42
N LYS A 17 -2.41 12.72 -26.71
CA LYS A 17 -2.54 12.76 -25.23
C LYS A 17 -2.86 14.14 -24.65
N SER A 18 -3.39 15.05 -25.45
CA SER A 18 -3.86 16.37 -25.01
C SER A 18 -5.29 16.27 -24.49
N HIS A 19 -5.50 15.51 -23.42
CA HIS A 19 -6.82 15.13 -22.91
C HIS A 19 -7.73 16.31 -22.57
N ALA A 20 -7.19 17.37 -21.98
CA ALA A 20 -7.97 18.59 -21.66
C ALA A 20 -8.50 19.28 -22.93
N GLN A 21 -7.68 19.35 -23.99
CA GLN A 21 -8.09 19.92 -25.26
C GLN A 21 -9.11 19.01 -25.97
N ALA A 22 -8.91 17.69 -25.94
CA ALA A 22 -9.86 16.74 -26.50
C ALA A 22 -11.22 16.85 -25.81
N TYR A 23 -11.23 16.91 -24.48
CA TYR A 23 -12.46 17.07 -23.69
C TYR A 23 -13.21 18.35 -24.05
N PHE A 24 -12.53 19.50 -24.07
CA PHE A 24 -13.13 20.78 -24.43
C PHE A 24 -13.74 20.76 -25.85
N LEU A 25 -13.02 20.19 -26.83
CA LEU A 25 -13.53 20.07 -28.20
C LEU A 25 -14.73 19.14 -28.29
N LEU A 26 -14.78 18.08 -27.48
CA LEU A 26 -15.94 17.20 -27.42
C LEU A 26 -17.15 17.87 -26.78
N GLU A 27 -16.98 18.72 -25.77
CA GLU A 27 -18.07 19.54 -25.21
C GLU A 27 -18.65 20.47 -26.29
N LEU A 28 -17.80 21.14 -27.06
CA LEU A 28 -18.26 21.94 -28.21
C LEU A 28 -19.01 21.10 -29.25
N CYS A 29 -18.59 19.87 -29.54
CA CYS A 29 -19.32 18.95 -30.41
C CYS A 29 -20.68 18.59 -29.83
N HIS A 30 -20.76 18.32 -28.54
CA HIS A 30 -21.99 17.98 -27.83
C HIS A 30 -22.98 19.14 -27.80
N ASP A 31 -22.49 20.38 -27.64
CA ASP A 31 -23.34 21.58 -27.73
C ASP A 31 -23.94 21.75 -29.12
N ILE A 32 -23.26 21.31 -30.21
CA ILE A 32 -23.74 21.37 -31.57
C ILE A 32 -24.76 20.25 -31.86
N ASP A 33 -24.44 19.03 -31.42
CA ASP A 33 -25.30 17.84 -31.56
C ASP A 33 -25.24 16.96 -30.34
N PRO A 34 -26.15 17.19 -29.36
CA PRO A 34 -26.21 16.42 -28.10
C PRO A 34 -26.55 14.94 -28.30
N THR A 35 -27.00 14.55 -29.49
CA THR A 35 -27.44 13.18 -29.78
C THR A 35 -26.41 12.39 -30.57
N ASN A 36 -25.29 12.99 -30.96
CA ASN A 36 -24.26 12.31 -31.74
C ASN A 36 -23.64 11.15 -30.94
N PRO A 37 -23.79 9.89 -31.40
CA PRO A 37 -23.37 8.72 -30.63
C PRO A 37 -21.88 8.68 -30.33
N THR A 38 -21.03 9.08 -31.31
CA THR A 38 -19.58 9.07 -31.16
C THR A 38 -19.13 10.11 -30.13
N VAL A 39 -19.67 11.33 -30.20
CA VAL A 39 -19.39 12.40 -29.24
C VAL A 39 -19.81 11.98 -27.85
N CYS A 40 -21.03 11.46 -27.69
CA CYS A 40 -21.56 10.99 -26.41
C CYS A 40 -20.72 9.83 -25.81
N SER A 41 -20.28 8.89 -26.65
CA SER A 41 -19.41 7.80 -26.19
C SER A 41 -18.05 8.31 -25.67
N MET A 42 -17.41 9.20 -26.42
CA MET A 42 -16.12 9.78 -26.04
C MET A 42 -16.23 10.65 -24.78
N LEU A 43 -17.21 11.55 -24.71
CA LEU A 43 -17.48 12.34 -23.50
C LEU A 43 -17.84 11.46 -22.31
N GLY A 44 -18.61 10.42 -22.52
CA GLY A 44 -18.92 9.42 -21.49
C GLY A 44 -17.67 8.76 -20.92
N SER A 45 -16.70 8.44 -21.76
CA SER A 45 -15.41 7.88 -21.34
C SER A 45 -14.58 8.88 -20.52
N TYR A 46 -14.54 10.15 -20.95
CA TYR A 46 -13.86 11.21 -20.17
C TYR A 46 -14.58 11.49 -18.85
N ASN A 47 -15.91 11.59 -18.86
CA ASN A 47 -16.70 11.81 -17.65
C ASN A 47 -16.58 10.66 -16.65
N MET A 48 -16.42 9.42 -17.13
CA MET A 48 -16.12 8.27 -16.28
C MET A 48 -14.86 8.52 -15.44
N SER A 49 -13.81 9.02 -16.08
CA SER A 49 -12.51 9.26 -15.44
C SER A 49 -12.47 10.51 -14.57
N LEU A 50 -13.19 11.58 -14.96
CA LEU A 50 -13.15 12.87 -14.27
C LEU A 50 -14.20 13.01 -13.16
N TYR A 51 -15.41 12.52 -13.40
CA TYR A 51 -16.57 12.80 -12.56
C TYR A 51 -17.30 11.53 -12.10
N GLY A 52 -16.86 10.35 -12.59
CA GLY A 52 -17.42 9.05 -12.21
C GLY A 52 -18.62 8.62 -13.03
N LYS A 53 -19.15 7.45 -12.65
CA LYS A 53 -20.17 6.69 -13.40
C LYS A 53 -21.48 7.44 -13.58
N GLU A 54 -21.90 8.20 -12.59
CA GLU A 54 -23.18 8.92 -12.62
C GLU A 54 -23.23 9.98 -13.73
N HIS A 55 -22.12 10.63 -14.01
CA HIS A 55 -21.98 11.63 -15.08
C HIS A 55 -21.77 10.99 -16.45
N ALA A 56 -21.19 9.79 -16.52
CA ALA A 56 -20.95 9.07 -17.75
C ALA A 56 -22.20 8.39 -18.31
N LEU A 57 -23.04 7.81 -17.43
CA LEU A 57 -24.20 6.99 -17.83
C LEU A 57 -25.19 7.66 -18.79
N PRO A 58 -25.63 8.91 -18.59
CA PRO A 58 -26.55 9.57 -19.52
C PRO A 58 -25.98 9.66 -20.94
N LEU A 59 -24.72 10.01 -21.06
CA LEU A 59 -24.01 10.13 -22.33
C LEU A 59 -23.84 8.75 -23.02
N LEU A 60 -23.39 7.75 -22.28
CA LEU A 60 -23.24 6.38 -22.80
C LEU A 60 -24.59 5.77 -23.20
N ARG A 61 -25.68 6.13 -22.50
CA ARG A 61 -27.04 5.76 -22.92
C ARG A 61 -27.40 6.37 -24.27
N THR A 62 -27.17 7.68 -24.44
CA THR A 62 -27.43 8.36 -25.71
C THR A 62 -26.60 7.76 -26.85
N ALA A 63 -25.32 7.44 -26.59
CA ALA A 63 -24.46 6.76 -27.54
C ALA A 63 -25.04 5.40 -27.98
N TYR A 64 -25.46 4.58 -26.98
CA TYR A 64 -26.09 3.28 -27.26
C TYR A 64 -27.41 3.39 -27.99
N GLU A 65 -28.29 4.33 -27.62
CA GLU A 65 -29.55 4.54 -28.30
C GLU A 65 -29.37 4.98 -29.76
N GLY A 66 -28.29 5.75 -30.06
CA GLY A 66 -27.96 6.21 -31.40
C GLY A 66 -27.26 5.15 -32.26
N SER A 67 -26.40 4.34 -31.72
CA SER A 67 -25.72 3.22 -32.41
C SER A 67 -25.48 2.04 -31.47
N PRO A 68 -26.51 1.17 -31.31
CA PRO A 68 -26.44 0.03 -30.39
C PRO A 68 -25.28 -0.95 -30.65
N SER A 69 -25.00 -1.25 -31.92
CA SER A 69 -23.94 -2.21 -32.26
C SER A 69 -22.53 -1.73 -31.94
N ASP A 70 -22.32 -0.40 -31.86
CA ASP A 70 -21.01 0.17 -31.62
C ASP A 70 -20.77 0.46 -30.12
N TYR A 71 -21.82 0.84 -29.37
CA TYR A 71 -21.66 1.39 -28.01
C TYR A 71 -22.32 0.58 -26.88
N TRP A 72 -22.83 -0.63 -27.20
CA TRP A 72 -23.49 -1.50 -26.19
C TRP A 72 -22.56 -1.90 -25.05
N TYR A 73 -21.29 -2.14 -25.34
CA TYR A 73 -20.34 -2.67 -24.36
C TYR A 73 -20.12 -1.70 -23.19
N GLN A 74 -19.69 -0.47 -23.51
CA GLN A 74 -19.43 0.55 -22.48
C GLN A 74 -20.68 0.85 -21.65
N TYR A 75 -21.84 1.01 -22.31
CA TYR A 75 -23.10 1.27 -21.61
C TYR A 75 -23.50 0.10 -20.71
N THR A 76 -23.32 -1.14 -21.14
CA THR A 76 -23.62 -2.33 -20.35
C THR A 76 -22.73 -2.42 -19.13
N VAL A 77 -21.41 -2.31 -19.29
CA VAL A 77 -20.44 -2.41 -18.20
C VAL A 77 -20.66 -1.30 -17.18
N THR A 78 -20.79 -0.06 -17.63
CA THR A 78 -21.00 1.09 -16.74
C THR A 78 -22.34 1.00 -15.98
N SER A 79 -23.42 0.56 -16.66
CA SER A 79 -24.72 0.31 -15.99
C SER A 79 -24.61 -0.78 -14.93
N TYR A 80 -23.91 -1.88 -15.23
CA TYR A 80 -23.70 -2.97 -14.29
C TYR A 80 -22.92 -2.52 -13.07
N GLU A 81 -21.81 -1.83 -13.28
CA GLU A 81 -20.95 -1.31 -12.22
C GLU A 81 -21.55 -0.19 -11.39
N SER A 82 -22.52 0.56 -11.92
CA SER A 82 -23.29 1.56 -11.17
C SER A 82 -24.42 0.96 -10.32
N GLY A 83 -24.62 -0.37 -10.44
CA GLY A 83 -25.67 -1.10 -9.72
C GLY A 83 -26.98 -1.26 -10.51
N ASP A 84 -27.14 -0.65 -11.69
CA ASP A 84 -28.31 -0.85 -12.56
C ASP A 84 -28.19 -2.14 -13.37
N ARG A 85 -28.23 -3.26 -12.63
CA ARG A 85 -28.16 -4.61 -13.19
C ARG A 85 -29.28 -4.91 -14.17
N LYS A 86 -30.46 -4.30 -13.98
CA LYS A 86 -31.61 -4.52 -14.87
C LYS A 86 -31.35 -3.95 -16.27
N THR A 87 -30.83 -2.74 -16.34
CA THR A 87 -30.47 -2.11 -17.63
C THR A 87 -29.36 -2.88 -18.30
N ALA A 88 -28.28 -3.23 -17.60
CA ALA A 88 -27.17 -4.00 -18.16
C ALA A 88 -27.67 -5.33 -18.78
N MET A 89 -28.45 -6.11 -18.04
CA MET A 89 -28.99 -7.38 -18.54
C MET A 89 -29.98 -7.20 -19.71
N ARG A 90 -30.77 -6.14 -19.72
CA ARG A 90 -31.67 -5.82 -20.83
C ARG A 90 -30.90 -5.49 -22.10
N VAL A 91 -29.83 -4.70 -21.99
CA VAL A 91 -28.95 -4.37 -23.13
C VAL A 91 -28.30 -5.64 -23.67
N LEU A 92 -27.69 -6.46 -22.84
CA LEU A 92 -27.08 -7.74 -23.22
C LEU A 92 -28.07 -8.65 -23.93
N GLN A 93 -29.25 -8.88 -23.37
CA GLN A 93 -30.26 -9.73 -23.99
C GLN A 93 -30.75 -9.17 -25.36
N THR A 94 -30.80 -7.84 -25.48
CA THR A 94 -31.17 -7.19 -26.72
C THR A 94 -30.08 -7.40 -27.80
N MET A 95 -28.80 -7.24 -27.38
CA MET A 95 -27.68 -7.45 -28.31
C MET A 95 -27.51 -8.94 -28.66
N GLU A 96 -27.68 -9.88 -27.72
CA GLU A 96 -27.65 -11.32 -27.98
C GLU A 96 -28.73 -11.76 -28.98
N ARG A 97 -29.93 -11.14 -28.95
CA ARG A 97 -30.95 -11.42 -29.96
C ARG A 97 -30.64 -10.85 -31.35
N ARG A 98 -29.97 -9.67 -31.38
CA ARG A 98 -29.56 -9.03 -32.66
C ARG A 98 -28.37 -9.75 -33.30
N GLU A 99 -27.42 -10.15 -32.49
CA GLU A 99 -26.14 -10.74 -32.90
C GLU A 99 -25.84 -12.02 -32.13
N PRO A 100 -26.62 -13.11 -32.35
CA PRO A 100 -26.54 -14.32 -31.51
C PRO A 100 -25.22 -15.12 -31.64
N LYS A 101 -24.39 -14.74 -32.62
CA LYS A 101 -23.07 -15.36 -32.85
C LYS A 101 -21.91 -14.45 -32.45
N ASN A 102 -22.17 -13.28 -31.91
CA ASN A 102 -21.13 -12.37 -31.46
C ASN A 102 -20.54 -12.87 -30.16
N ILE A 103 -19.27 -13.27 -30.22
CA ILE A 103 -18.56 -13.88 -29.09
C ILE A 103 -18.37 -12.87 -27.95
N ASP A 104 -18.11 -11.59 -28.25
CA ASP A 104 -17.87 -10.56 -27.22
C ASP A 104 -19.11 -10.34 -26.34
N ILE A 105 -20.31 -10.39 -26.95
CA ILE A 105 -21.57 -10.31 -26.21
C ILE A 105 -21.75 -11.51 -25.27
N LEU A 106 -21.45 -12.71 -25.78
CA LEU A 106 -21.55 -13.94 -24.98
C LEU A 106 -20.49 -13.98 -23.88
N GLU A 107 -19.27 -13.52 -24.13
CA GLU A 107 -18.22 -13.44 -23.11
C GLU A 107 -18.60 -12.46 -22.00
N LEU A 108 -19.08 -11.26 -22.32
CA LEU A 108 -19.55 -10.33 -21.30
C LEU A 108 -20.73 -10.89 -20.49
N HIS A 109 -21.66 -11.58 -21.16
CA HIS A 109 -22.78 -12.24 -20.50
C HIS A 109 -22.29 -13.34 -19.53
N HIS A 110 -21.34 -14.16 -19.97
CA HIS A 110 -20.70 -15.17 -19.12
C HIS A 110 -20.03 -14.52 -17.89
N HIS A 111 -19.26 -13.46 -18.07
CA HIS A 111 -18.60 -12.75 -16.96
C HIS A 111 -19.59 -12.18 -15.94
N ILE A 112 -20.66 -11.54 -16.39
CA ILE A 112 -21.68 -11.01 -15.49
C ILE A 112 -22.39 -12.13 -14.72
N LEU A 113 -22.70 -13.26 -15.37
CA LEU A 113 -23.32 -14.41 -14.71
C LEU A 113 -22.41 -15.02 -13.65
N LEU A 114 -21.11 -15.10 -13.90
CA LEU A 114 -20.12 -15.54 -12.91
C LEU A 114 -20.06 -14.61 -11.69
N HIS A 115 -20.07 -13.32 -11.93
CA HIS A 115 -20.04 -12.31 -10.87
C HIS A 115 -21.34 -12.32 -10.02
N GLU A 116 -22.46 -12.71 -10.64
CA GLU A 116 -23.74 -12.89 -9.94
C GLU A 116 -23.92 -14.31 -9.34
N HIS A 117 -22.88 -15.14 -9.34
CA HIS A 117 -22.91 -16.53 -8.85
C HIS A 117 -23.93 -17.43 -9.57
N LYS A 118 -24.35 -17.07 -10.79
CA LYS A 118 -25.28 -17.83 -11.62
C LYS A 118 -24.52 -18.87 -12.49
N TYR A 119 -23.78 -19.73 -11.84
CA TYR A 119 -22.80 -20.62 -12.47
C TYR A 119 -23.37 -21.53 -13.56
N ASN A 120 -24.53 -22.14 -13.35
CA ASN A 120 -25.15 -23.01 -14.36
C ASN A 120 -25.53 -22.25 -15.64
N GLN A 121 -25.96 -21.00 -15.50
CA GLN A 121 -26.27 -20.14 -16.65
C GLN A 121 -24.98 -19.72 -17.36
N ALA A 122 -23.93 -19.42 -16.62
CA ALA A 122 -22.61 -19.10 -17.17
C ALA A 122 -22.06 -20.28 -18.00
N LEU A 123 -22.17 -21.51 -17.50
CA LEU A 123 -21.77 -22.70 -18.25
C LEU A 123 -22.60 -22.88 -19.54
N ALA A 124 -23.90 -22.61 -19.51
CA ALA A 124 -24.74 -22.70 -20.70
C ALA A 124 -24.34 -21.66 -21.78
N ILE A 125 -23.89 -20.46 -21.37
CA ILE A 125 -23.33 -19.47 -22.29
C ILE A 125 -21.98 -19.96 -22.85
N ARG A 126 -21.15 -20.59 -22.03
CA ARG A 126 -19.87 -21.17 -22.47
C ARG A 126 -20.09 -22.27 -23.49
N ASP A 127 -21.11 -23.11 -23.32
CA ASP A 127 -21.50 -24.13 -24.31
C ASP A 127 -21.89 -23.53 -25.66
N LYS A 128 -22.53 -22.35 -25.67
CA LYS A 128 -22.84 -21.62 -26.91
C LYS A 128 -21.57 -21.12 -27.60
N ILE A 129 -20.64 -20.55 -26.82
CA ILE A 129 -19.36 -20.05 -27.35
C ILE A 129 -18.57 -21.20 -27.99
N ASP A 130 -18.42 -22.33 -27.28
CA ASP A 130 -17.66 -23.49 -27.78
C ASP A 130 -18.26 -24.05 -29.07
N LYS A 131 -19.59 -24.08 -29.20
CA LYS A 131 -20.26 -24.47 -30.45
C LYS A 131 -20.00 -23.52 -31.61
N LEU A 132 -19.77 -22.24 -31.34
CA LEU A 132 -19.47 -21.25 -32.36
C LEU A 132 -18.00 -21.29 -32.80
N THR A 133 -17.10 -21.58 -31.88
CA THR A 133 -15.66 -21.66 -32.14
C THR A 133 -15.20 -23.01 -32.69
N GLY A 134 -16.02 -24.06 -32.55
CA GLY A 134 -15.80 -25.40 -33.11
C GLY A 134 -15.04 -26.35 -32.19
N GLU A 135 -14.13 -25.86 -31.35
CA GLU A 135 -13.41 -26.64 -30.31
C GLU A 135 -13.22 -25.77 -29.06
N PRO A 136 -13.16 -26.38 -27.87
CA PRO A 136 -12.88 -25.65 -26.66
C PRO A 136 -11.50 -24.99 -26.72
N THR A 137 -11.47 -23.67 -26.76
CA THR A 137 -10.21 -22.91 -26.65
C THR A 137 -9.64 -23.00 -25.25
N ILE A 138 -8.35 -22.68 -25.08
CA ILE A 138 -7.74 -22.57 -23.73
C ILE A 138 -8.58 -21.63 -22.84
N ALA A 139 -9.09 -20.53 -23.37
CA ALA A 139 -9.98 -19.61 -22.66
C ALA A 139 -11.26 -20.31 -22.19
N SER A 140 -11.85 -21.18 -23.01
CA SER A 140 -13.04 -21.96 -22.65
C SER A 140 -12.73 -22.99 -21.55
N VAL A 141 -11.61 -23.70 -21.66
CA VAL A 141 -11.15 -24.67 -20.64
C VAL A 141 -10.99 -23.96 -19.29
N MET A 142 -10.31 -22.82 -19.28
CA MET A 142 -10.09 -22.01 -18.06
C MET A 142 -11.40 -21.46 -17.49
N ALA A 143 -12.31 -20.96 -18.32
CA ALA A 143 -13.59 -20.46 -17.87
C ALA A 143 -14.46 -21.54 -17.21
N ARG A 144 -14.45 -22.77 -17.76
CA ARG A 144 -15.14 -23.94 -17.16
C ARG A 144 -14.48 -24.35 -15.86
N TYR A 145 -13.16 -24.44 -15.86
CA TYR A 145 -12.36 -24.73 -14.67
C TYR A 145 -12.69 -23.76 -13.52
N ASP A 146 -12.62 -22.45 -13.79
CA ASP A 146 -12.93 -21.41 -12.79
C ASP A 146 -14.38 -21.51 -12.29
N THR A 147 -15.31 -21.79 -13.20
CA THR A 147 -16.72 -21.92 -12.83
C THR A 147 -16.94 -23.11 -11.91
N TYR A 148 -16.43 -24.30 -12.25
CA TYR A 148 -16.57 -25.49 -11.41
C TYR A 148 -15.81 -25.37 -10.09
N SER A 149 -14.64 -24.70 -10.09
CA SER A 149 -13.89 -24.42 -8.85
C SER A 149 -14.68 -23.51 -7.89
N LYS A 150 -15.31 -22.44 -8.42
CA LYS A 150 -16.19 -21.55 -7.63
C LYS A 150 -17.46 -22.24 -7.12
N MET A 151 -17.93 -23.27 -7.83
CA MET A 151 -19.04 -24.13 -7.37
C MET A 151 -18.61 -25.17 -6.31
N GLY A 152 -17.31 -25.34 -6.07
CA GLY A 152 -16.77 -26.42 -5.24
C GLY A 152 -16.85 -27.80 -5.89
N GLU A 153 -17.16 -27.86 -7.20
CA GLU A 153 -17.29 -29.11 -7.95
C GLU A 153 -15.94 -29.58 -8.50
N HIS A 154 -15.00 -29.88 -7.60
CA HIS A 154 -13.60 -30.19 -7.93
C HIS A 154 -13.46 -31.36 -8.93
N ALA A 155 -14.31 -32.37 -8.83
CA ALA A 155 -14.29 -33.51 -9.79
C ALA A 155 -14.59 -33.07 -11.22
N LYS A 156 -15.54 -32.16 -11.42
CA LYS A 156 -15.84 -31.62 -12.76
C LYS A 156 -14.74 -30.71 -13.27
N ALA A 157 -14.15 -29.89 -12.39
CA ALA A 157 -13.02 -29.02 -12.72
C ALA A 157 -11.81 -29.86 -13.16
N LEU A 158 -11.49 -30.93 -12.45
CA LEU A 158 -10.45 -31.91 -12.84
C LEU A 158 -10.77 -32.56 -14.20
N HIS A 159 -12.00 -33.00 -14.43
CA HIS A 159 -12.39 -33.65 -15.69
C HIS A 159 -12.19 -32.70 -16.90
N VAL A 160 -12.47 -31.41 -16.75
CA VAL A 160 -12.22 -30.39 -17.80
C VAL A 160 -10.73 -30.33 -18.14
N LEU A 161 -9.87 -30.28 -17.12
CA LEU A 161 -8.42 -30.22 -17.32
C LEU A 161 -7.86 -31.54 -17.86
N ASP A 162 -8.34 -32.69 -17.37
CA ASP A 162 -7.93 -34.03 -17.85
C ASP A 162 -8.25 -34.19 -19.33
N ASN A 163 -9.44 -33.80 -19.76
CA ASN A 163 -9.81 -33.87 -21.18
C ASN A 163 -8.91 -33.00 -22.06
N TYR A 164 -8.56 -31.78 -21.60
CA TYR A 164 -7.63 -30.93 -22.31
C TYR A 164 -6.22 -31.54 -22.37
N LEU A 165 -5.72 -32.03 -21.22
CA LEU A 165 -4.38 -32.60 -21.09
C LEU A 165 -4.20 -33.93 -21.86
N GLN A 166 -5.28 -34.70 -22.15
CA GLN A 166 -5.21 -35.86 -23.04
C GLN A 166 -4.71 -35.48 -24.44
N HIS A 167 -5.08 -34.30 -24.92
CA HIS A 167 -4.67 -33.81 -26.25
C HIS A 167 -3.43 -32.92 -26.17
N ASN A 168 -3.15 -32.34 -25.00
CA ASN A 168 -2.04 -31.39 -24.76
C ASN A 168 -1.21 -31.79 -23.53
N PRO A 169 -0.57 -32.98 -23.51
CA PRO A 169 0.05 -33.52 -22.29
C PRO A 169 1.24 -32.71 -21.76
N TYR A 170 1.82 -31.88 -22.57
CA TYR A 170 2.97 -31.06 -22.21
C TYR A 170 2.61 -29.62 -21.78
N ASP A 171 1.32 -29.28 -21.66
CA ASP A 171 0.92 -27.97 -21.14
C ASP A 171 1.15 -27.89 -19.62
N GLY A 172 2.31 -27.37 -19.24
CA GLY A 172 2.72 -27.23 -17.83
C GLY A 172 1.80 -26.35 -17.00
N ARG A 173 1.17 -25.33 -17.63
CA ARG A 173 0.21 -24.44 -16.96
C ARG A 173 -1.05 -25.22 -16.56
N MET A 174 -1.60 -25.98 -17.47
CA MET A 174 -2.81 -26.78 -17.19
C MET A 174 -2.55 -27.91 -16.22
N ARG A 175 -1.35 -28.50 -16.26
CA ARG A 175 -0.91 -29.47 -15.21
C ARG A 175 -0.84 -28.82 -13.84
N ALA A 176 -0.33 -27.60 -13.74
CA ALA A 176 -0.28 -26.89 -12.46
C ALA A 176 -1.68 -26.60 -11.90
N TYR A 177 -2.63 -26.16 -12.73
CA TYR A 177 -4.04 -26.00 -12.30
C TYR A 177 -4.68 -27.30 -11.84
N ARG A 178 -4.41 -28.39 -12.55
CA ARG A 178 -4.87 -29.73 -12.17
C ARG A 178 -4.39 -30.11 -10.77
N THR A 179 -3.11 -29.92 -10.51
CA THR A 179 -2.52 -30.25 -9.21
C THR A 179 -3.02 -29.32 -8.09
N ASP A 180 -3.32 -28.05 -8.37
CA ASP A 180 -3.95 -27.15 -7.39
C ASP A 180 -5.30 -27.70 -6.89
N ILE A 181 -6.12 -28.24 -7.79
CA ILE A 181 -7.39 -28.88 -7.39
C ILE A 181 -7.14 -30.15 -6.58
N GLU A 182 -6.20 -30.98 -7.01
CA GLU A 182 -5.87 -32.24 -6.30
C GLU A 182 -5.38 -31.92 -4.89
N LEU A 183 -4.54 -30.89 -4.71
CA LEU A 183 -4.09 -30.42 -3.40
C LEU A 183 -5.25 -29.88 -2.56
N THR A 184 -6.15 -29.08 -3.16
CA THR A 184 -7.34 -28.58 -2.48
C THR A 184 -8.27 -29.71 -2.04
N SER A 185 -8.47 -30.70 -2.90
CA SER A 185 -9.28 -31.91 -2.61
C SER A 185 -8.66 -32.76 -1.50
N ALA A 186 -7.34 -32.94 -1.54
CA ALA A 186 -6.59 -33.64 -0.49
C ALA A 186 -6.69 -32.90 0.85
N GLN A 187 -6.60 -31.56 0.85
CA GLN A 187 -6.79 -30.75 2.06
C GLN A 187 -8.18 -30.93 2.67
N GLN A 188 -9.23 -30.94 1.85
CA GLN A 188 -10.60 -31.19 2.31
C GLN A 188 -10.77 -32.60 2.89
N SER A 189 -10.14 -33.60 2.28
CA SER A 189 -10.11 -34.97 2.80
C SER A 189 -9.35 -35.10 4.12
N ALA A 190 -8.23 -34.38 4.26
CA ALA A 190 -7.47 -34.28 5.52
C ALA A 190 -8.30 -33.70 6.66
N ILE A 191 -9.05 -32.61 6.38
CA ILE A 191 -9.97 -31.97 7.34
C ILE A 191 -11.05 -32.98 7.81
N LYS A 192 -11.49 -33.88 6.93
CA LYS A 192 -12.45 -34.96 7.26
C LYS A 192 -11.80 -36.13 8.00
N GLY A 193 -10.50 -36.11 8.25
CA GLY A 193 -9.77 -37.13 8.99
C GLY A 193 -9.21 -38.27 8.14
N GLU A 194 -9.18 -38.15 6.82
CA GLU A 194 -8.59 -39.14 5.92
C GLU A 194 -7.06 -39.10 5.98
N GLN A 195 -6.45 -40.04 6.70
CA GLN A 195 -5.01 -40.04 6.98
C GLN A 195 -4.13 -40.19 5.71
N SER A 196 -4.64 -40.78 4.64
CA SER A 196 -3.96 -40.89 3.35
C SER A 196 -3.89 -39.58 2.57
N ALA A 197 -4.71 -38.59 2.92
CA ALA A 197 -4.78 -37.33 2.22
C ALA A 197 -3.51 -36.49 2.42
N ILE A 198 -2.90 -36.52 3.62
CA ILE A 198 -1.65 -35.81 3.92
C ILE A 198 -0.50 -36.39 3.07
N SER A 199 -0.36 -37.73 3.00
CA SER A 199 0.69 -38.33 2.19
C SER A 199 0.52 -38.05 0.70
N THR A 200 -0.72 -38.05 0.22
CA THR A 200 -1.04 -37.66 -1.17
C THR A 200 -0.68 -36.20 -1.42
N GLY A 201 -1.07 -35.31 -0.53
CA GLY A 201 -0.73 -33.86 -0.64
C GLY A 201 0.77 -33.62 -0.62
N ARG A 202 1.54 -34.28 0.27
CA ARG A 202 3.01 -34.18 0.31
C ARG A 202 3.64 -34.63 -1.01
N ARG A 203 3.18 -35.74 -1.60
CA ARG A 203 3.66 -36.20 -2.91
C ARG A 203 3.36 -35.20 -4.01
N LEU A 204 2.12 -34.70 -4.10
CA LEU A 204 1.70 -33.73 -5.10
C LEU A 204 2.50 -32.41 -4.98
N LEU A 205 2.68 -31.90 -3.77
CA LEU A 205 3.48 -30.69 -3.56
C LEU A 205 4.94 -30.91 -3.97
N SER A 206 5.54 -32.02 -3.57
CA SER A 206 6.93 -32.38 -3.96
C SER A 206 7.09 -32.42 -5.49
N GLU A 207 6.17 -33.04 -6.21
CA GLU A 207 6.16 -33.10 -7.68
C GLU A 207 6.11 -31.68 -8.29
N GLN A 208 5.30 -30.78 -7.73
CA GLN A 208 5.22 -29.39 -8.22
C GLN A 208 6.49 -28.61 -7.91
N LEU A 209 7.06 -28.76 -6.72
CA LEU A 209 8.29 -28.05 -6.33
C LEU A 209 9.49 -28.48 -7.19
N GLN A 210 9.52 -29.74 -7.64
CA GLN A 210 10.57 -30.28 -8.51
C GLN A 210 10.31 -30.03 -10.01
N SER A 211 9.09 -29.73 -10.41
CA SER A 211 8.75 -29.55 -11.82
C SER A 211 9.40 -28.30 -12.44
N ALA A 212 10.02 -28.45 -13.60
CA ALA A 212 10.56 -27.34 -14.37
C ALA A 212 9.47 -26.44 -15.00
N ASP A 213 8.25 -26.96 -15.18
CA ASP A 213 7.13 -26.24 -15.78
C ASP A 213 6.43 -25.25 -14.83
N VAL A 214 6.72 -25.35 -13.53
CA VAL A 214 6.12 -24.51 -12.50
C VAL A 214 7.07 -23.35 -12.18
N SER A 215 6.56 -22.11 -12.29
CA SER A 215 7.36 -20.92 -11.98
C SER A 215 7.79 -20.89 -10.51
N LEU A 216 8.94 -20.29 -10.23
CA LEU A 216 9.45 -20.14 -8.86
C LEU A 216 8.43 -19.47 -7.94
N GLN A 217 7.77 -18.39 -8.39
CA GLN A 217 6.75 -17.69 -7.61
C GLN A 217 5.58 -18.62 -7.23
N LYS A 218 5.14 -19.48 -8.18
CA LYS A 218 4.10 -20.47 -7.89
C LYS A 218 4.58 -21.53 -6.90
N LYS A 219 5.82 -22.01 -7.01
CA LYS A 219 6.43 -22.97 -6.07
C LYS A 219 6.47 -22.40 -4.65
N ILE A 220 6.95 -21.17 -4.49
CA ILE A 220 6.98 -20.46 -3.19
C ILE A 220 5.55 -20.30 -2.64
N SER A 221 4.60 -19.91 -3.50
CA SER A 221 3.19 -19.77 -3.10
C SER A 221 2.59 -21.09 -2.63
N LEU A 222 2.82 -22.19 -3.36
CA LEU A 222 2.34 -23.51 -2.98
C LEU A 222 2.94 -23.98 -1.65
N LEU A 223 4.23 -23.82 -1.46
CA LEU A 223 4.90 -24.16 -0.19
C LEU A 223 4.28 -23.38 0.97
N ARG A 224 4.10 -22.06 0.82
CA ARG A 224 3.50 -21.21 1.84
C ARG A 224 2.05 -21.60 2.16
N GLN A 225 1.26 -21.90 1.13
CA GLN A 225 -0.17 -22.20 1.27
C GLN A 225 -0.43 -23.58 1.90
N HIS A 226 0.41 -24.56 1.62
CA HIS A 226 0.11 -25.95 1.94
C HIS A 226 0.97 -26.53 3.07
N SER A 227 2.08 -25.87 3.48
CA SER A 227 2.99 -26.42 4.50
C SER A 227 2.31 -26.75 5.82
N GLU A 228 1.41 -25.89 6.30
CA GLU A 228 0.76 -26.06 7.60
C GLU A 228 -0.10 -27.32 7.66
N TRP A 229 -1.05 -27.47 6.74
CA TRP A 229 -1.95 -28.63 6.76
C TRP A 229 -1.27 -29.94 6.35
N LEU A 230 -0.15 -29.88 5.60
CA LEU A 230 0.69 -31.03 5.29
C LEU A 230 1.61 -31.42 6.45
N GLY A 231 1.64 -30.63 7.51
CA GLY A 231 2.46 -30.88 8.69
C GLY A 231 3.96 -30.76 8.40
N TYR A 232 4.36 -29.87 7.48
CA TYR A 232 5.78 -29.52 7.32
C TYR A 232 6.23 -28.65 8.48
N ASP A 233 7.27 -29.10 9.18
CA ASP A 233 7.91 -28.27 10.20
C ASP A 233 8.80 -27.18 9.57
N ALA A 234 9.33 -26.27 10.41
CA ALA A 234 10.16 -25.18 9.95
C ALA A 234 11.43 -25.65 9.22
N ARG A 235 11.99 -26.80 9.60
CA ARG A 235 13.20 -27.36 8.98
C ARG A 235 12.89 -27.91 7.58
N GLU A 236 11.79 -28.64 7.44
CA GLU A 236 11.32 -29.16 6.15
C GLU A 236 11.02 -28.01 5.19
N GLN A 237 10.36 -26.94 5.68
CA GLN A 237 10.09 -25.75 4.88
C GLN A 237 11.37 -25.03 4.44
N LYS A 238 12.33 -24.83 5.36
CA LYS A 238 13.65 -24.28 5.04
C LYS A 238 14.38 -25.11 4.00
N GLN A 239 14.35 -26.44 4.15
CA GLN A 239 15.01 -27.33 3.19
C GLN A 239 14.45 -27.16 1.77
N TRP A 240 13.12 -27.12 1.61
CA TRP A 240 12.50 -26.86 0.31
C TRP A 240 12.90 -25.50 -0.28
N LEU A 241 12.99 -24.47 0.54
CA LEU A 241 13.46 -23.15 0.08
C LEU A 241 14.93 -23.18 -0.32
N LEU A 242 15.76 -23.95 0.37
CA LEU A 242 17.18 -24.14 0.00
C LEU A 242 17.34 -24.93 -1.30
N ASP A 243 16.55 -25.99 -1.49
CA ASP A 243 16.54 -26.77 -2.74
C ASP A 243 16.09 -25.89 -3.93
N LEU A 244 15.11 -25.01 -3.71
CA LEU A 244 14.70 -24.02 -4.71
C LEU A 244 15.79 -22.97 -4.96
N LYS A 245 16.54 -22.55 -3.93
CA LYS A 245 17.66 -21.63 -4.10
C LYS A 245 18.78 -22.22 -4.94
N GLU A 246 19.06 -23.52 -4.82
CA GLU A 246 20.02 -24.22 -5.70
C GLU A 246 19.57 -24.24 -7.16
N GLN A 247 18.27 -24.39 -7.40
CA GLN A 247 17.68 -24.36 -8.74
C GLN A 247 17.63 -22.94 -9.35
N TYR A 248 17.45 -21.91 -8.50
CA TYR A 248 17.23 -20.51 -8.88
C TYR A 248 18.18 -19.56 -8.12
N PRO A 249 19.51 -19.70 -8.24
CA PRO A 249 20.48 -19.03 -7.37
C PRO A 249 20.56 -17.52 -7.53
N TYR A 250 19.97 -16.95 -8.59
CA TYR A 250 20.01 -15.51 -8.87
C TYR A 250 18.64 -14.82 -8.75
N GLU A 251 17.59 -15.58 -8.44
CA GLU A 251 16.24 -15.06 -8.35
C GLU A 251 15.97 -14.44 -6.96
N GLN A 252 15.69 -13.15 -6.93
CA GLN A 252 15.47 -12.42 -5.66
C GLN A 252 14.30 -12.97 -4.85
N ASP A 253 13.27 -13.52 -5.50
CA ASP A 253 12.07 -14.06 -4.85
C ASP A 253 12.39 -15.18 -3.86
N ILE A 254 13.39 -16.03 -4.17
CA ILE A 254 13.76 -17.13 -3.26
C ILE A 254 14.50 -16.62 -2.02
N TYR A 255 15.37 -15.63 -2.18
CA TYR A 255 16.05 -15.01 -1.05
C TYR A 255 15.05 -14.25 -0.17
N GLN A 256 14.07 -13.59 -0.77
CA GLN A 256 13.01 -12.96 -0.02
C GLN A 256 12.19 -13.99 0.78
N ALA A 257 11.84 -15.13 0.17
CA ALA A 257 11.11 -16.19 0.86
C ALA A 257 11.91 -16.78 2.03
N LEU A 258 13.22 -16.99 1.85
CA LEU A 258 14.12 -17.43 2.91
C LEU A 258 14.24 -16.41 4.04
N MET A 259 14.42 -15.12 3.70
CA MET A 259 14.50 -14.05 4.69
C MET A 259 13.22 -13.95 5.54
N GLU A 260 12.05 -14.05 4.88
CA GLU A 260 10.75 -14.05 5.57
C GLU A 260 10.58 -15.31 6.44
N HIS A 261 11.05 -16.46 5.97
CA HIS A 261 11.01 -17.70 6.74
C HIS A 261 11.84 -17.57 8.02
N GLU A 262 13.11 -17.15 7.91
CA GLU A 262 13.99 -17.00 9.08
C GLU A 262 13.47 -15.95 10.07
N ALA A 263 12.97 -14.82 9.56
CA ALA A 263 12.36 -13.78 10.40
C ALA A 263 11.14 -14.29 11.17
N ASN A 264 10.28 -15.09 10.54
CA ASN A 264 9.12 -15.70 11.19
C ASN A 264 9.48 -16.76 12.24
N GLN A 265 10.66 -17.38 12.14
CA GLN A 265 11.19 -18.30 13.14
C GLN A 265 11.94 -17.59 14.28
N GLY A 266 12.08 -16.27 14.23
CA GLY A 266 12.85 -15.49 15.19
C GLY A 266 14.38 -15.56 14.97
N ASN A 267 14.82 -16.08 13.82
CA ASN A 267 16.24 -16.16 13.44
C ASN A 267 16.66 -14.83 12.76
N THR A 268 16.55 -13.74 13.49
CA THR A 268 16.74 -12.37 12.97
C THR A 268 18.07 -12.18 12.28
N HIS A 269 19.18 -12.62 12.88
CA HIS A 269 20.51 -12.45 12.27
C HIS A 269 20.65 -13.20 10.94
N GLU A 270 20.15 -14.44 10.85
CA GLU A 270 20.14 -15.17 9.58
C GLU A 270 19.29 -14.47 8.51
N ALA A 271 18.13 -13.94 8.92
CA ALA A 271 17.29 -13.16 8.01
C ALA A 271 18.00 -11.91 7.49
N LEU A 272 18.74 -11.20 8.35
CA LEU A 272 19.52 -10.02 7.97
C LEU A 272 20.71 -10.38 7.06
N GLU A 273 21.41 -11.50 7.27
CA GLU A 273 22.47 -11.99 6.38
C GLU A 273 21.94 -12.26 4.96
N ILE A 274 20.74 -12.84 4.87
CA ILE A 274 20.07 -13.02 3.58
C ILE A 274 19.73 -11.65 2.96
N GLY A 275 19.23 -10.71 3.76
CA GLY A 275 18.97 -9.34 3.33
C GLY A 275 20.21 -8.64 2.79
N TYR A 276 21.37 -8.76 3.45
CA TYR A 276 22.63 -8.22 2.96
C TYR A 276 23.08 -8.90 1.65
N THR A 277 22.83 -10.20 1.51
CA THR A 277 23.09 -10.91 0.23
C THR A 277 22.22 -10.32 -0.90
N MET A 278 20.95 -10.05 -0.62
CA MET A 278 20.05 -9.40 -1.59
C MET A 278 20.52 -7.96 -1.93
N LEU A 279 21.00 -7.20 -0.95
CA LEU A 279 21.56 -5.87 -1.18
C LEU A 279 22.89 -5.91 -1.95
N ALA A 280 23.67 -6.98 -1.83
CA ALA A 280 24.84 -7.18 -2.67
C ALA A 280 24.48 -7.41 -4.15
N MET A 281 23.34 -8.05 -4.42
CA MET A 281 22.80 -8.22 -5.78
C MET A 281 22.18 -6.92 -6.32
N ASN A 282 21.46 -6.18 -5.48
CA ASN A 282 20.83 -4.91 -5.84
C ASN A 282 21.03 -3.87 -4.73
N PRO A 283 22.13 -3.11 -4.78
CA PRO A 283 22.51 -2.17 -3.72
C PRO A 283 21.51 -1.04 -3.46
N THR A 284 20.68 -0.69 -4.43
CA THR A 284 19.69 0.40 -4.31
C THR A 284 18.27 -0.05 -4.00
N SER A 285 18.07 -1.32 -3.61
CA SER A 285 16.74 -1.86 -3.31
C SER A 285 16.17 -1.32 -1.99
N ASN A 286 15.29 -0.34 -2.06
CA ASN A 286 14.54 0.15 -0.90
C ASN A 286 13.59 -0.90 -0.31
N THR A 287 13.04 -1.77 -1.15
CA THR A 287 12.14 -2.84 -0.68
C THR A 287 12.87 -3.78 0.30
N VAL A 288 14.09 -4.18 -0.02
CA VAL A 288 14.89 -5.05 0.86
C VAL A 288 15.26 -4.31 2.14
N ARG A 289 15.74 -3.05 2.05
CA ARG A 289 16.08 -2.24 3.22
C ARG A 289 14.91 -2.03 4.16
N ASN A 290 13.74 -1.73 3.62
CA ASN A 290 12.52 -1.53 4.42
C ASN A 290 12.11 -2.82 5.15
N LYS A 291 12.27 -3.98 4.50
CA LYS A 291 12.03 -5.27 5.17
C LYS A 291 13.05 -5.53 6.28
N MET A 292 14.33 -5.32 6.02
CA MET A 292 15.39 -5.46 7.03
C MET A 292 15.14 -4.53 8.23
N GLU A 293 14.81 -3.27 7.98
CA GLU A 293 14.44 -2.33 9.04
C GLU A 293 13.28 -2.85 9.89
N THR A 294 12.23 -3.36 9.23
CA THR A 294 11.07 -3.92 9.93
C THR A 294 11.46 -5.12 10.81
N ILE A 295 12.31 -6.01 10.29
CA ILE A 295 12.83 -7.16 11.04
C ILE A 295 13.64 -6.68 12.25
N MET A 296 14.57 -5.73 12.05
CA MET A 296 15.41 -5.19 13.13
C MET A 296 14.59 -4.51 14.23
N ARG A 297 13.54 -3.75 13.85
CA ARG A 297 12.69 -3.05 14.83
C ARG A 297 11.80 -3.97 15.66
N ASN A 298 11.45 -5.13 15.12
CA ASN A 298 10.58 -6.10 15.80
C ASN A 298 11.34 -7.05 16.74
N ASP A 299 12.65 -7.00 16.75
CA ASP A 299 13.48 -7.85 17.58
C ASP A 299 14.27 -7.02 18.61
N SER A 300 13.95 -7.21 19.88
CA SER A 300 14.60 -6.53 21.00
C SER A 300 16.06 -6.94 21.23
N THR A 301 16.54 -7.99 20.57
CA THR A 301 17.96 -8.42 20.65
C THR A 301 18.87 -7.59 19.76
N ILE A 302 18.32 -6.90 18.75
CA ILE A 302 19.06 -5.99 17.90
C ILE A 302 19.46 -4.74 18.68
N THR A 303 20.75 -4.49 18.72
CA THR A 303 21.29 -3.34 19.44
C THR A 303 21.14 -2.04 18.64
N SER A 304 21.12 -0.91 19.34
CA SER A 304 21.13 0.41 18.68
C SER A 304 22.33 0.56 17.74
N ALA A 305 23.48 0.00 18.09
CA ALA A 305 24.70 0.07 17.26
C ALA A 305 24.54 -0.69 15.93
N GLU A 306 23.89 -1.84 15.94
CA GLU A 306 23.61 -2.61 14.70
C GLU A 306 22.67 -1.84 13.78
N PHE A 307 21.61 -1.25 14.36
CA PHE A 307 20.69 -0.42 13.58
C PHE A 307 21.36 0.84 13.04
N GLU A 308 22.19 1.52 13.85
CA GLU A 308 22.97 2.68 13.40
C GLU A 308 23.89 2.33 12.23
N GLN A 309 24.62 1.21 12.33
CA GLN A 309 25.48 0.73 11.26
C GLN A 309 24.70 0.47 9.97
N PHE A 310 23.55 -0.19 10.06
CA PHE A 310 22.69 -0.45 8.92
C PHE A 310 22.15 0.84 8.29
N ALA A 311 21.72 1.80 9.09
CA ALA A 311 21.24 3.09 8.63
C ALA A 311 22.35 3.92 7.95
N GLU A 312 23.57 3.91 8.51
CA GLU A 312 24.72 4.59 7.93
C GLU A 312 25.14 3.98 6.59
N GLN A 313 25.14 2.65 6.47
CA GLN A 313 25.40 1.96 5.21
C GLN A 313 24.32 2.25 4.16
N SER A 314 23.06 2.29 4.59
CA SER A 314 21.94 2.60 3.70
C SER A 314 22.03 4.03 3.17
N TYR A 315 22.33 5.00 4.03
CA TYR A 315 22.56 6.39 3.63
C TYR A 315 23.77 6.53 2.68
N ALA A 316 24.85 5.81 2.93
CA ALA A 316 26.05 5.87 2.07
C ALA A 316 25.75 5.44 0.62
N VAL A 317 24.82 4.51 0.42
CA VAL A 317 24.41 4.04 -0.91
C VAL A 317 23.29 4.91 -1.51
N MET A 318 22.42 5.47 -0.67
CA MET A 318 21.23 6.21 -1.08
C MET A 318 21.12 7.55 -0.32
N PRO A 319 22.04 8.49 -0.55
CA PRO A 319 22.11 9.75 0.21
C PRO A 319 20.90 10.67 -0.06
N ASP A 320 20.25 10.52 -1.21
CA ASP A 320 19.07 11.32 -1.59
C ASP A 320 17.74 10.72 -1.08
N ASP A 321 17.77 9.51 -0.50
CA ASP A 321 16.58 8.93 0.11
C ASP A 321 16.30 9.61 1.46
N PRO A 322 15.15 10.31 1.61
CA PRO A 322 14.89 11.14 2.79
C PRO A 322 14.78 10.32 4.08
N LYS A 323 14.44 9.05 4.02
CA LYS A 323 14.33 8.16 5.17
C LYS A 323 15.71 7.82 5.73
N TRP A 324 16.65 7.42 4.87
CA TRP A 324 18.00 7.07 5.30
C TRP A 324 18.79 8.31 5.71
N ALA A 325 18.55 9.44 5.03
CA ALA A 325 19.07 10.75 5.43
C ALA A 325 18.56 11.16 6.82
N TYR A 326 17.28 10.92 7.11
CA TYR A 326 16.68 11.17 8.43
C TYR A 326 17.38 10.37 9.54
N TYR A 327 17.54 9.04 9.35
CA TYR A 327 18.25 8.22 10.36
C TYR A 327 19.70 8.65 10.53
N LYS A 328 20.41 8.94 9.44
CA LYS A 328 21.78 9.45 9.52
C LYS A 328 21.87 10.75 10.32
N ALA A 329 20.94 11.65 10.11
CA ALA A 329 20.91 12.91 10.85
C ALA A 329 20.59 12.71 12.34
N LEU A 330 19.70 11.78 12.72
CA LEU A 330 19.46 11.43 14.11
C LEU A 330 20.73 10.88 14.78
N ILE A 331 21.47 10.01 14.11
CA ILE A 331 22.74 9.47 14.58
C ILE A 331 23.77 10.60 14.78
N MET A 332 23.86 11.53 13.82
CA MET A 332 24.75 12.70 13.94
C MET A 332 24.33 13.59 15.12
N GLY A 333 23.02 13.83 15.27
CA GLY A 333 22.47 14.60 16.39
C GLY A 333 22.81 14.01 17.76
N SER A 334 22.68 12.69 17.92
CA SER A 334 23.05 11.99 19.17
C SER A 334 24.54 12.09 19.48
N ARG A 335 25.38 12.25 18.46
CA ARG A 335 26.83 12.49 18.58
C ARG A 335 27.19 13.99 18.69
N GLN A 336 26.19 14.85 18.89
CA GLN A 336 26.32 16.31 18.98
C GLN A 336 26.92 16.99 17.73
N GLN A 337 26.84 16.33 16.57
CA GLN A 337 27.29 16.85 15.28
C GLN A 337 26.14 17.60 14.59
N TYR A 338 25.62 18.62 15.26
CA TYR A 338 24.39 19.32 14.88
C TYR A 338 24.47 19.98 13.50
N ASP A 339 25.62 20.62 13.18
CA ASP A 339 25.82 21.28 11.88
C ASP A 339 25.65 20.30 10.69
N THR A 340 26.26 19.14 10.81
CA THR A 340 26.15 18.10 9.78
C THR A 340 24.72 17.55 9.70
N ALA A 341 24.12 17.29 10.88
CA ALA A 341 22.76 16.75 10.94
C ALA A 341 21.73 17.69 10.31
N THR A 342 21.81 19.00 10.59
CA THR A 342 20.87 19.99 10.03
C THR A 342 21.03 20.14 8.52
N VAL A 343 22.24 20.08 7.98
CA VAL A 343 22.48 20.10 6.53
C VAL A 343 21.84 18.88 5.86
N ILE A 344 22.02 17.69 6.45
CA ILE A 344 21.41 16.43 5.92
C ILE A 344 19.88 16.55 5.95
N LEU A 345 19.26 17.00 7.06
CA LEU A 345 17.80 17.14 7.15
C LEU A 345 17.25 18.19 6.19
N ARG A 346 17.93 19.31 6.00
CA ARG A 346 17.55 20.32 5.02
C ARG A 346 17.51 19.75 3.61
N THR A 347 18.50 18.95 3.23
CA THR A 347 18.52 18.27 1.95
C THR A 347 17.40 17.22 1.86
N ALA A 348 17.19 16.43 2.91
CA ALA A 348 16.14 15.42 2.96
C ALA A 348 14.73 16.02 2.78
N LEU A 349 14.48 17.23 3.30
CA LEU A 349 13.20 17.95 3.14
C LEU A 349 12.88 18.25 1.68
N THR A 350 13.89 18.43 0.82
CA THR A 350 13.66 18.69 -0.62
C THR A 350 13.15 17.46 -1.38
N HIS A 351 13.35 16.26 -0.83
CA HIS A 351 12.95 14.97 -1.43
C HIS A 351 11.81 14.28 -0.66
N ALA A 352 11.43 14.80 0.52
CA ALA A 352 10.41 14.19 1.36
C ALA A 352 9.00 14.51 0.85
N GLU A 353 8.40 13.58 0.10
CA GLU A 353 7.02 13.69 -0.41
C GLU A 353 6.00 13.10 0.58
N GLU A 354 6.38 12.08 1.35
CA GLU A 354 5.50 11.38 2.28
C GLU A 354 5.25 12.26 3.52
N PRO A 355 3.98 12.62 3.84
CA PRO A 355 3.66 13.61 4.87
C PRO A 355 4.15 13.24 6.28
N ILE A 356 4.12 11.95 6.64
CA ILE A 356 4.54 11.48 7.97
C ILE A 356 6.05 11.64 8.11
N LEU A 357 6.82 11.19 7.12
CA LEU A 357 8.27 11.34 7.11
C LEU A 357 8.69 12.81 7.10
N LYS A 358 8.01 13.63 6.28
CA LYS A 358 8.26 15.08 6.22
C LYS A 358 8.03 15.74 7.58
N LEU A 359 6.97 15.35 8.28
CA LEU A 359 6.68 15.81 9.64
C LEU A 359 7.79 15.44 10.62
N GLN A 360 8.28 14.19 10.57
CA GLN A 360 9.38 13.71 11.40
C GLN A 360 10.67 14.48 11.14
N ILE A 361 11.01 14.69 9.87
CA ILE A 361 12.19 15.45 9.46
C ILE A 361 12.09 16.89 9.94
N LEU A 362 10.97 17.58 9.71
CA LEU A 362 10.75 18.97 10.16
C LEU A 362 10.88 19.10 11.67
N SER A 363 10.28 18.19 12.42
CA SER A 363 10.34 18.19 13.89
C SER A 363 11.77 18.01 14.41
N SER A 364 12.52 17.06 13.86
CA SER A 364 13.91 16.83 14.23
C SER A 364 14.82 17.94 13.77
N TYR A 365 14.60 18.52 12.59
CA TYR A 365 15.33 19.66 12.08
C TYR A 365 15.18 20.88 12.99
N ALA A 366 13.94 21.21 13.38
CA ALA A 366 13.66 22.31 14.30
C ALA A 366 14.32 22.10 15.67
N LEU A 367 14.29 20.86 16.19
CA LEU A 367 14.96 20.54 17.47
C LEU A 367 16.46 20.77 17.38
N LEU A 368 17.14 20.26 16.35
CA LEU A 368 18.59 20.42 16.19
C LEU A 368 19.00 21.86 15.93
N LEU A 369 18.18 22.67 15.24
CA LEU A 369 18.37 24.12 15.10
C LEU A 369 18.27 24.82 16.48
N GLY A 370 17.36 24.37 17.34
CA GLY A 370 17.25 24.86 18.72
C GLY A 370 18.51 24.63 19.53
N GLU A 371 19.12 23.44 19.42
CA GLU A 371 20.41 23.10 20.06
C GLU A 371 21.56 24.01 19.57
N GLN A 372 21.51 24.42 18.31
CA GLN A 372 22.46 25.40 17.72
C GLN A 372 22.11 26.86 18.02
N LYS A 373 21.05 27.12 18.77
CA LYS A 373 20.51 28.45 19.07
C LYS A 373 20.05 29.23 17.83
N GLN A 374 19.76 28.52 16.74
CA GLN A 374 19.20 29.07 15.50
C GLN A 374 17.66 29.13 15.62
N TYR A 375 17.19 29.87 16.63
CA TYR A 375 15.78 29.85 17.06
C TYR A 375 14.80 30.33 16.00
N ALA A 376 15.20 31.29 15.15
CA ALA A 376 14.32 31.82 14.10
C ALA A 376 13.99 30.70 13.07
N GLU A 377 15.01 30.01 12.57
CA GLU A 377 14.82 28.92 11.62
C GLU A 377 14.10 27.72 12.27
N ALA A 378 14.38 27.45 13.56
CA ALA A 378 13.67 26.42 14.32
C ALA A 378 12.15 26.71 14.40
N CYS A 379 11.78 27.97 14.66
CA CYS A 379 10.38 28.38 14.71
C CYS A 379 9.69 28.21 13.35
N GLU A 380 10.35 28.57 12.24
CA GLU A 380 9.82 28.37 10.89
C GLU A 380 9.58 26.90 10.59
N ALA A 381 10.52 26.01 10.96
CA ALA A 381 10.38 24.58 10.77
C ALA A 381 9.24 24.00 11.61
N TYR A 382 9.04 24.44 12.86
CA TYR A 382 7.89 24.05 13.68
C TYR A 382 6.57 24.55 13.09
N GLU A 383 6.51 25.75 12.53
CA GLU A 383 5.31 26.25 11.86
C GLU A 383 4.94 25.41 10.64
N GLU A 384 5.93 25.00 9.86
CA GLU A 384 5.72 24.08 8.74
C GLU A 384 5.24 22.70 9.21
N ALA A 385 5.82 22.18 10.28
CA ALA A 385 5.39 20.92 10.87
C ALA A 385 3.93 20.98 11.38
N LEU A 386 3.53 22.08 12.01
CA LEU A 386 2.16 22.29 12.48
C LEU A 386 1.15 22.52 11.34
N LYS A 387 1.57 22.92 10.13
CA LYS A 387 0.67 22.89 8.95
C LYS A 387 0.30 21.46 8.56
N LEU A 388 1.22 20.50 8.74
CA LEU A 388 0.98 19.08 8.46
C LEU A 388 0.20 18.38 9.60
N SER A 389 0.47 18.77 10.85
CA SER A 389 -0.19 18.19 12.03
C SER A 389 -0.46 19.25 13.11
N PRO A 390 -1.60 19.99 13.00
CA PRO A 390 -1.89 21.15 13.86
C PRO A 390 -2.07 20.82 15.35
N ASP A 391 -2.40 19.58 15.67
CA ASP A 391 -2.68 19.12 17.04
C ASP A 391 -1.59 18.19 17.61
N ASN A 392 -0.41 18.14 16.99
CA ASN A 392 0.71 17.36 17.50
C ASN A 392 1.27 18.01 18.77
N LEU A 393 1.02 17.35 19.90
CA LEU A 393 1.34 17.88 21.23
C LEU A 393 2.85 18.05 21.45
N SER A 394 3.66 17.10 20.97
CA SER A 394 5.12 17.19 21.10
C SER A 394 5.67 18.39 20.33
N ILE A 395 5.18 18.65 19.12
CA ILE A 395 5.61 19.80 18.30
C ILE A 395 5.13 21.10 18.94
N LEU A 396 3.89 21.16 19.43
CA LEU A 396 3.37 22.32 20.15
C LEU A 396 4.22 22.64 21.39
N ASN A 397 4.59 21.62 22.17
CA ASN A 397 5.43 21.79 23.34
C ASN A 397 6.83 22.30 22.98
N ASN A 398 7.49 21.65 22.03
CA ASN A 398 8.85 22.01 21.64
C ASN A 398 8.92 23.40 21.00
N TYR A 399 7.91 23.78 20.22
CA TYR A 399 7.81 25.13 19.69
C TYR A 399 7.58 26.16 20.79
N ALA A 400 6.67 25.88 21.73
CA ALA A 400 6.43 26.76 22.88
C ALA A 400 7.69 26.94 23.71
N TRP A 401 8.43 25.88 23.98
CA TRP A 401 9.73 25.91 24.65
C TRP A 401 10.73 26.78 23.87
N THR A 402 10.89 26.55 22.58
CA THR A 402 11.82 27.31 21.73
C THR A 402 11.50 28.81 21.75
N LEU A 403 10.23 29.21 21.67
CA LEU A 403 9.82 30.60 21.83
C LEU A 403 10.16 31.16 23.20
N ALA A 404 9.97 30.38 24.25
CA ALA A 404 10.25 30.81 25.61
C ALA A 404 11.75 31.12 25.85
N ILE A 405 12.62 30.20 25.44
CA ILE A 405 14.07 30.32 25.65
C ILE A 405 14.73 31.32 24.70
N SER A 406 14.11 31.60 23.55
CA SER A 406 14.61 32.59 22.56
C SER A 406 14.21 34.04 22.89
N GLY A 407 13.39 34.29 23.90
CA GLY A 407 12.80 35.60 24.18
C GLY A 407 11.74 35.99 23.15
N GLY A 408 11.11 35.03 22.48
CA GLY A 408 10.07 35.23 21.48
C GLY A 408 8.69 35.57 22.08
N ASP A 409 7.62 35.31 21.31
CA ASP A 409 6.24 35.58 21.72
C ASP A 409 5.77 34.63 22.83
N LEU A 410 5.93 35.06 24.09
CA LEU A 410 5.52 34.27 25.27
C LEU A 410 4.00 34.04 25.32
N LYS A 411 3.17 34.91 24.72
CA LYS A 411 1.71 34.67 24.68
C LYS A 411 1.35 33.55 23.70
N LYS A 412 2.06 33.49 22.55
CA LYS A 412 1.92 32.38 21.60
C LYS A 412 2.40 31.11 22.22
N ALA A 413 3.55 31.11 22.89
CA ALA A 413 4.10 29.97 23.62
C ALA A 413 3.13 29.43 24.70
N GLU A 414 2.56 30.33 25.52
CA GLU A 414 1.59 29.98 26.55
C GLU A 414 0.35 29.27 25.97
N LYS A 415 -0.24 29.81 24.89
CA LYS A 415 -1.40 29.21 24.24
C LYS A 415 -1.12 27.79 23.73
N MET A 416 0.05 27.57 23.15
CA MET A 416 0.46 26.24 22.66
C MET A 416 0.69 25.28 23.81
N SER A 417 1.44 25.67 24.82
CA SER A 417 1.72 24.86 25.99
C SER A 417 0.45 24.59 26.82
N GLN A 418 -0.48 25.54 26.89
CA GLN A 418 -1.77 25.32 27.54
C GLN A 418 -2.57 24.22 26.84
N ARG A 419 -2.53 24.13 25.50
CA ARG A 419 -3.18 23.05 24.74
C ARG A 419 -2.59 21.69 25.07
N THR A 420 -1.26 21.60 25.29
CA THR A 420 -0.62 20.33 25.62
C THR A 420 -1.07 19.81 26.99
N ILE A 421 -1.05 20.67 28.04
CA ILE A 421 -1.50 20.28 29.38
C ILE A 421 -2.99 20.04 29.51
N GLN A 422 -3.84 20.64 28.63
CA GLN A 422 -5.27 20.36 28.57
C GLN A 422 -5.55 18.95 28.02
N LYS A 423 -4.74 18.48 27.11
CA LYS A 423 -4.88 17.15 26.49
C LYS A 423 -4.18 16.06 27.32
N GLU A 424 -3.01 16.35 27.86
CA GLU A 424 -2.19 15.42 28.63
C GLU A 424 -1.78 16.06 29.97
N ALA A 425 -2.73 16.19 30.88
CA ALA A 425 -2.52 16.80 32.19
C ALA A 425 -1.55 16.07 33.13
N GLY A 426 -1.18 14.83 32.77
CA GLY A 426 -0.25 13.98 33.51
C GLY A 426 1.16 13.92 32.91
N ASN A 427 1.50 14.77 31.96
CA ASN A 427 2.82 14.80 31.33
C ASN A 427 3.71 15.82 32.03
N ALA A 428 4.75 15.35 32.75
CA ALA A 428 5.65 16.20 33.54
C ALA A 428 6.38 17.24 32.66
N THR A 429 6.86 16.85 31.49
CA THR A 429 7.57 17.74 30.54
C THR A 429 6.66 18.88 30.04
N TYR A 430 5.39 18.60 29.75
CA TYR A 430 4.45 19.64 29.31
C TYR A 430 4.11 20.61 30.43
N LEU A 431 3.97 20.10 31.65
CA LEU A 431 3.73 20.92 32.84
C LEU A 431 4.94 21.79 33.16
N ASP A 432 6.14 21.28 33.03
CA ASP A 432 7.39 22.02 33.20
C ASP A 432 7.51 23.17 32.18
N THR A 433 7.34 22.86 30.89
CA THR A 433 7.36 23.87 29.84
C THR A 433 6.33 24.99 30.10
N TYR A 434 5.11 24.62 30.53
CA TYR A 434 4.07 25.59 30.85
C TYR A 434 4.44 26.44 32.06
N ALA A 435 4.96 25.83 33.12
CA ALA A 435 5.42 26.53 34.32
C ALA A 435 6.57 27.50 34.00
N TRP A 436 7.52 27.09 33.19
CA TRP A 436 8.63 27.94 32.78
C TRP A 436 8.17 29.17 31.98
N ILE A 437 7.23 28.99 31.04
CA ILE A 437 6.63 30.09 30.27
C ILE A 437 5.94 31.11 31.21
N LEU A 438 5.17 30.63 32.20
CA LEU A 438 4.52 31.45 33.19
C LEU A 438 5.53 32.22 34.05
N HIS A 439 6.62 31.59 34.42
CA HIS A 439 7.72 32.22 35.15
C HIS A 439 8.34 33.38 34.32
N LEU A 440 8.64 33.15 33.07
CA LEU A 440 9.18 34.16 32.17
C LEU A 440 8.21 35.33 31.95
N GLN A 441 6.92 35.15 32.17
CA GLN A 441 5.90 36.19 32.15
C GLN A 441 5.72 36.90 33.51
N GLY A 442 6.48 36.51 34.55
CA GLY A 442 6.36 37.06 35.90
C GLY A 442 5.16 36.51 36.69
N GLN A 443 4.53 35.40 36.24
CA GLN A 443 3.40 34.76 36.92
C GLN A 443 3.89 33.65 37.88
N ASP A 444 4.84 33.98 38.75
CA ASP A 444 5.59 33.01 39.56
C ASP A 444 4.71 32.16 40.49
N THR A 445 3.62 32.73 41.03
CA THR A 445 2.69 31.96 41.87
C THR A 445 2.00 30.84 41.10
N LEU A 446 1.60 31.09 39.87
CA LEU A 446 0.95 30.10 38.99
C LEU A 446 2.01 29.12 38.48
N ALA A 447 3.18 29.61 38.12
CA ALA A 447 4.32 28.78 37.73
C ALA A 447 4.67 27.77 38.79
N MET A 448 4.71 28.18 40.07
CA MET A 448 4.98 27.31 41.21
C MET A 448 3.94 26.19 41.38
N PHE A 449 2.68 26.48 41.08
CA PHE A 449 1.64 25.45 41.11
C PHE A 449 1.89 24.34 40.09
N TYR A 450 2.22 24.73 38.81
CA TYR A 450 2.42 23.74 37.76
C TYR A 450 3.75 23.00 37.87
N ILE A 451 4.83 23.66 38.29
CA ILE A 451 6.13 23.00 38.46
C ILE A 451 6.12 21.98 39.60
N LYS A 452 5.41 22.25 40.70
CA LYS A 452 5.19 21.25 41.75
C LYS A 452 4.45 20.04 41.24
N LYS A 453 3.45 20.26 40.41
CA LYS A 453 2.70 19.19 39.78
C LYS A 453 3.57 18.35 38.81
N ALA A 454 4.49 19.00 38.10
CA ALA A 454 5.48 18.31 37.28
C ALA A 454 6.39 17.44 38.08
N LEU A 455 6.93 17.95 39.22
CA LEU A 455 7.78 17.21 40.17
C LEU A 455 7.07 16.01 40.80
N ASP A 456 5.78 16.15 41.14
CA ASP A 456 5.00 15.07 41.74
C ASP A 456 4.79 13.90 40.76
N ILE A 457 4.77 14.18 39.47
CA ILE A 457 4.58 13.21 38.39
C ILE A 457 5.92 12.62 37.93
N ASP A 458 6.98 13.43 37.97
CA ASP A 458 8.31 13.02 37.51
C ASP A 458 8.95 11.97 38.48
N ARG A 459 8.79 10.70 38.12
CA ARG A 459 9.37 9.56 38.86
C ARG A 459 10.83 9.32 38.51
N GLN A 460 11.35 9.89 37.45
CA GLN A 460 12.72 9.68 36.96
C GLN A 460 13.69 10.71 37.54
N GLY A 461 13.15 11.83 38.04
CA GLY A 461 13.95 12.85 38.72
C GLY A 461 14.72 13.72 37.72
N ASP A 462 14.04 14.28 36.74
CA ASP A 462 14.63 15.19 35.76
C ASP A 462 15.26 16.40 36.43
N ASP A 463 16.54 16.59 36.20
CA ASP A 463 17.30 17.71 36.81
C ASP A 463 16.81 19.07 36.29
N THR A 464 16.34 19.15 35.03
CA THR A 464 15.79 20.37 34.45
C THR A 464 14.54 20.86 35.19
N ILE A 465 13.62 19.96 35.50
CA ILE A 465 12.40 20.28 36.28
C ILE A 465 12.78 20.80 37.68
N ARG A 466 13.80 20.24 38.28
CA ARG A 466 14.31 20.68 39.61
C ARG A 466 14.96 22.07 39.51
N GLU A 467 15.75 22.32 38.51
CA GLU A 467 16.37 23.63 38.28
C GLU A 467 15.31 24.70 38.06
N HIS A 468 14.29 24.42 37.25
CA HIS A 468 13.18 25.34 37.04
C HIS A 468 12.40 25.58 38.35
N TYR A 469 12.15 24.54 39.14
CA TYR A 469 11.50 24.70 40.44
C TYR A 469 12.29 25.62 41.35
N GLN A 470 13.63 25.46 41.46
CA GLN A 470 14.49 26.30 42.26
C GLN A 470 14.48 27.76 41.80
N ALA A 471 14.54 27.99 40.48
CA ALA A 471 14.49 29.33 39.91
C ALA A 471 13.16 30.04 40.24
N ILE A 472 12.03 29.36 40.07
CA ILE A 472 10.70 29.88 40.38
C ILE A 472 10.57 30.16 41.89
N GLN A 473 11.09 29.28 42.72
CA GLN A 473 11.07 29.46 44.18
C GLN A 473 11.86 30.70 44.62
N GLN A 474 13.03 30.89 44.02
CA GLN A 474 13.87 32.06 44.30
C GLN A 474 13.22 33.37 43.88
N ALA A 475 12.55 33.37 42.69
CA ALA A 475 11.81 34.53 42.21
C ALA A 475 10.68 34.95 43.18
N LEU A 476 9.94 33.95 43.70
CA LEU A 476 8.89 34.23 44.67
C LEU A 476 9.45 34.82 46.00
N GLN A 477 10.58 34.31 46.50
CA GLN A 477 11.23 34.84 47.69
C GLN A 477 11.75 36.28 47.52
N ASN A 478 12.19 36.66 46.33
CA ASN A 478 12.69 37.97 46.05
C ASN A 478 11.55 39.01 45.82
N ASN A 479 10.34 38.57 45.62
CA ASN A 479 9.16 39.41 45.43
C ASN A 479 8.32 39.58 46.71
N GLU A 480 8.65 38.86 47.78
CA GLU A 480 8.14 39.08 49.16
C GLU A 480 9.01 40.09 49.92
#